data_24bfb3ba284f868b9d314464d7822d31
#
_entry.id   24bfb3ba284f868b9d314464d7822d31
#
_cell.length_a   1.000
_cell.length_b   1.000
_cell.length_c   1.000
_cell.angle_alpha   90.00
_cell.angle_beta   90.00
_cell.angle_gamma   90.00
#
_symmetry.space_group_name_H-M   'P 1'
#
loop_
_entity.id
_entity.type
_entity.pdbx_description
1 polymer ?
#
loop_
_entity_poly.entity_id
_entity_poly.type
_entity_poly.pdbx_seq_one_letter_code
_entity_poly.pdbx_strand_id
1 'polypeptide(L)'
;MYLSAERVALANNAIQRTFEQTCIAWQAIPQWDMGDPGAVEVRNDVVDSPGYLTLGHAEEPFALTLAQIDAPTPDAVLTEVIAATVKAAAKVDKAVVDELKSANVTANVELTATTATVLQSTLIDARVELEDNGFRAPSCLLTNTVGLKAISALNNGYSLLDPLLESANINSLHRVSQLDAGGNIKMVLLGRRQRIPHGGAGEASPGEEPVDIAVSMPPRLEIVGEVDDAKVRVGVRVRFAARVKDKNGIAGIVDEVP
;
A
#
# COMPACT_ATOMS: atom_id res chain seq x y z
N MET A 1 -25.07 -13.11 21.37
CA MET A 1 -24.01 -12.15 21.02
C MET A 1 -22.70 -12.80 21.42
N TYR A 2 -21.86 -13.17 20.44
CA TYR A 2 -20.67 -14.00 20.70
C TYR A 2 -19.51 -13.23 21.33
N LEU A 3 -19.33 -11.96 20.95
CA LEU A 3 -18.30 -11.08 21.50
C LEU A 3 -18.96 -9.91 22.23
N SER A 4 -18.46 -9.52 23.39
CA SER A 4 -18.90 -8.30 24.07
C SER A 4 -18.52 -7.07 23.26
N ALA A 5 -19.27 -5.98 23.43
CA ALA A 5 -18.96 -4.70 22.75
C ALA A 5 -17.54 -4.21 23.04
N GLU A 6 -17.06 -4.44 24.27
CA GLU A 6 -15.69 -4.10 24.68
C GLU A 6 -14.65 -4.92 23.89
N ARG A 7 -14.84 -6.22 23.73
CA ARG A 7 -13.94 -7.07 22.94
C ARG A 7 -13.95 -6.74 21.47
N VAL A 8 -15.09 -6.39 20.91
CA VAL A 8 -15.20 -5.89 19.53
C VAL A 8 -14.45 -4.57 19.37
N ALA A 9 -14.56 -3.66 20.31
CA ALA A 9 -13.83 -2.39 20.27
C ALA A 9 -12.31 -2.60 20.38
N LEU A 10 -11.85 -3.47 21.27
CA LEU A 10 -10.43 -3.83 21.38
C LEU A 10 -9.90 -4.48 20.10
N ALA A 11 -10.66 -5.41 19.52
CA ALA A 11 -10.31 -6.06 18.28
C ALA A 11 -10.21 -5.04 17.12
N ASN A 12 -11.17 -4.14 16.97
CA ASN A 12 -11.13 -3.09 15.95
C ASN A 12 -9.93 -2.13 16.13
N ASN A 13 -9.60 -1.77 17.37
CA ASN A 13 -8.40 -0.96 17.63
C ASN A 13 -7.11 -1.69 17.25
N ALA A 14 -7.03 -3.00 17.59
CA ALA A 14 -5.90 -3.83 17.19
C ALA A 14 -5.80 -3.96 15.66
N ILE A 15 -6.93 -4.14 14.96
CA ILE A 15 -6.99 -4.19 13.50
C ILE A 15 -6.44 -2.91 12.89
N GLN A 16 -6.96 -1.75 13.30
CA GLN A 16 -6.53 -0.46 12.74
C GLN A 16 -5.03 -0.25 12.92
N ARG A 17 -4.51 -0.40 14.13
CA ARG A 17 -3.08 -0.24 14.43
C ARG A 17 -2.20 -1.22 13.66
N THR A 18 -2.58 -2.50 13.61
CA THR A 18 -1.81 -3.52 12.89
C THR A 18 -1.84 -3.25 11.39
N PHE A 19 -2.99 -2.88 10.85
CA PHE A 19 -3.15 -2.60 9.43
C PHE A 19 -2.32 -1.40 8.99
N GLU A 20 -2.38 -0.28 9.73
CA GLU A 20 -1.56 0.91 9.48
C GLU A 20 -0.05 0.62 9.48
N GLN A 21 0.39 -0.31 10.34
CA GLN A 21 1.81 -0.68 10.44
C GLN A 21 2.25 -1.72 9.41
N THR A 22 1.34 -2.54 8.89
CA THR A 22 1.69 -3.69 8.04
C THR A 22 1.28 -3.52 6.58
N CYS A 23 0.28 -2.69 6.27
CA CYS A 23 -0.15 -2.40 4.91
C CYS A 23 0.75 -1.31 4.30
N ILE A 24 1.61 -1.70 3.37
CA ILE A 24 2.56 -0.80 2.71
C ILE A 24 1.84 0.20 1.82
N ALA A 25 0.82 -0.26 1.10
CA ALA A 25 -0.02 0.61 0.29
C ALA A 25 -0.62 1.76 1.12
N TRP A 26 -1.05 1.46 2.36
CA TRP A 26 -1.59 2.46 3.29
C TRP A 26 -0.57 3.48 3.78
N GLN A 27 0.70 3.06 3.88
CA GLN A 27 1.80 3.95 4.28
C GLN A 27 2.31 4.80 3.12
N ALA A 28 2.26 4.27 1.89
CA ALA A 28 2.84 4.90 0.71
C ALA A 28 1.87 5.81 -0.05
N ILE A 29 0.57 5.48 -0.05
CA ILE A 29 -0.45 6.08 -0.91
C ILE A 29 -1.53 6.73 -0.03
N PRO A 30 -1.90 8.00 -0.29
CA PRO A 30 -2.94 8.70 0.43
C PRO A 30 -4.29 8.00 0.36
N GLN A 31 -5.04 8.03 1.48
CA GLN A 31 -6.38 7.46 1.56
C GLN A 31 -7.43 8.56 1.46
N TRP A 32 -8.50 8.26 0.76
CA TRP A 32 -9.70 9.08 0.70
C TRP A 32 -10.88 8.34 1.30
N ASP A 33 -11.35 8.82 2.45
CA ASP A 33 -12.58 8.30 3.06
C ASP A 33 -13.79 8.78 2.25
N MET A 34 -14.53 7.84 1.69
CA MET A 34 -15.74 8.13 0.92
C MET A 34 -16.94 8.49 1.79
N GLY A 35 -16.89 8.21 3.11
CA GLY A 35 -17.97 8.46 4.06
C GLY A 35 -19.22 7.60 3.85
N ASP A 36 -19.23 6.69 2.88
CA ASP A 36 -20.33 5.79 2.57
C ASP A 36 -19.90 4.31 2.57
N PRO A 37 -20.14 3.58 3.68
CA PRO A 37 -19.81 2.15 3.75
C PRO A 37 -20.60 1.27 2.76
N GLY A 38 -21.69 1.78 2.22
CA GLY A 38 -22.55 1.09 1.24
C GLY A 38 -22.11 1.27 -0.21
N ALA A 39 -21.17 2.20 -0.48
CA ALA A 39 -20.71 2.47 -1.83
C ALA A 39 -20.14 1.21 -2.49
N VAL A 40 -20.50 0.99 -3.73
CA VAL A 40 -20.02 -0.15 -4.55
C VAL A 40 -19.11 0.30 -5.69
N GLU A 41 -19.15 1.59 -6.02
CA GLU A 41 -18.38 2.19 -7.11
C GLU A 41 -17.81 3.53 -6.65
N VAL A 42 -16.68 3.90 -7.24
CA VAL A 42 -16.03 5.20 -7.06
C VAL A 42 -15.67 5.78 -8.41
N ARG A 43 -15.82 7.10 -8.53
CA ARG A 43 -15.39 7.79 -9.74
C ARG A 43 -13.87 7.73 -9.87
N ASN A 44 -13.43 7.31 -11.05
CA ASN A 44 -12.02 7.37 -11.43
C ASN A 44 -11.84 8.61 -12.31
N ASP A 45 -11.15 9.62 -11.76
CA ASP A 45 -10.86 10.87 -12.46
C ASP A 45 -9.57 10.76 -13.29
N VAL A 46 -9.44 9.69 -14.07
CA VAL A 46 -8.34 9.57 -15.02
C VAL A 46 -8.47 10.68 -16.05
N VAL A 47 -7.38 11.40 -16.28
CA VAL A 47 -7.35 12.58 -17.18
C VAL A 47 -7.77 12.19 -18.60
N ASP A 48 -7.34 11.02 -19.06
CA ASP A 48 -7.56 10.58 -20.44
C ASP A 48 -8.87 9.81 -20.63
N SER A 49 -9.39 9.17 -19.58
CA SER A 49 -10.57 8.29 -19.69
C SER A 49 -11.33 8.22 -18.36
N PRO A 50 -12.08 9.26 -18.00
CA PRO A 50 -12.90 9.27 -16.80
C PRO A 50 -13.90 8.13 -16.80
N GLY A 51 -14.04 7.43 -15.67
CA GLY A 51 -14.94 6.30 -15.53
C GLY A 51 -15.28 6.01 -14.07
N TYR A 52 -15.85 4.83 -13.83
CA TYR A 52 -16.12 4.34 -12.49
C TYR A 52 -15.33 3.06 -12.24
N LEU A 53 -14.79 2.92 -11.02
CA LEU A 53 -14.15 1.71 -10.52
C LEU A 53 -15.09 1.04 -9.52
N THR A 54 -15.24 -0.26 -9.65
CA THR A 54 -15.94 -1.06 -8.64
C THR A 54 -15.04 -1.21 -7.41
N LEU A 55 -15.59 -0.95 -6.24
CA LEU A 55 -14.90 -1.15 -4.96
C LEU A 55 -14.70 -2.64 -4.69
N GLY A 56 -13.45 -3.04 -4.65
CA GLY A 56 -13.06 -4.37 -4.22
C GLY A 56 -13.16 -4.52 -2.70
N HIS A 57 -13.01 -5.75 -2.23
CA HIS A 57 -12.83 -6.01 -0.80
C HIS A 57 -11.67 -6.97 -0.57
N ALA A 58 -10.91 -6.72 0.48
CA ALA A 58 -10.02 -7.71 1.06
C ALA A 58 -10.65 -8.23 2.34
N GLU A 59 -10.81 -9.54 2.40
CA GLU A 59 -11.36 -10.25 3.55
C GLU A 59 -10.42 -11.39 3.92
N GLU A 60 -10.16 -11.53 5.22
CA GLU A 60 -9.47 -12.67 5.79
C GLU A 60 -10.35 -13.30 6.84
N PRO A 61 -11.04 -14.38 6.51
CA PRO A 61 -11.89 -15.12 7.44
C PRO A 61 -11.05 -16.01 8.37
N PHE A 62 -11.48 -16.10 9.62
CA PHE A 62 -10.94 -17.04 10.60
C PHE A 62 -12.04 -17.50 11.57
N ALA A 63 -11.74 -18.50 12.40
CA ALA A 63 -12.69 -19.01 13.38
C ALA A 63 -12.15 -18.83 14.79
N LEU A 64 -13.00 -18.38 15.69
CA LEU A 64 -12.74 -18.31 17.13
C LEU A 64 -13.53 -19.42 17.83
N THR A 65 -12.89 -20.15 18.72
CA THR A 65 -13.59 -21.10 19.59
C THR A 65 -14.31 -20.34 20.72
N LEU A 66 -15.39 -20.90 21.24
CA LEU A 66 -16.08 -20.34 22.42
C LEU A 66 -15.13 -20.19 23.61
N ALA A 67 -14.19 -21.13 23.80
CA ALA A 67 -13.17 -21.04 24.83
C ALA A 67 -12.23 -19.81 24.66
N GLN A 68 -11.88 -19.45 23.46
CA GLN A 68 -11.10 -18.21 23.19
C GLN A 68 -11.95 -16.96 23.44
N ILE A 69 -13.23 -17.02 23.06
CA ILE A 69 -14.18 -15.92 23.25
C ILE A 69 -14.44 -15.68 24.74
N ASP A 70 -14.56 -16.72 25.55
CA ASP A 70 -14.86 -16.64 26.98
C ASP A 70 -13.62 -16.57 27.89
N ALA A 71 -12.40 -16.60 27.26
CA ALA A 71 -11.17 -16.52 28.02
C ALA A 71 -11.11 -15.26 28.90
N PRO A 72 -10.52 -15.32 30.12
CA PRO A 72 -10.46 -14.18 31.04
C PRO A 72 -9.78 -12.95 30.45
N THR A 73 -8.78 -13.17 29.58
CA THR A 73 -8.06 -12.10 28.88
C THR A 73 -8.38 -12.12 27.38
N PRO A 74 -8.31 -10.98 26.68
CA PRO A 74 -8.59 -10.91 25.25
C PRO A 74 -7.46 -11.46 24.36
N ASP A 75 -6.34 -11.90 24.94
CA ASP A 75 -5.10 -12.23 24.21
C ASP A 75 -5.30 -13.27 23.11
N ALA A 76 -6.05 -14.33 23.39
CA ALA A 76 -6.32 -15.39 22.43
C ALA A 76 -7.10 -14.87 21.21
N VAL A 77 -8.08 -14.00 21.42
CA VAL A 77 -8.85 -13.35 20.34
C VAL A 77 -7.97 -12.37 19.58
N LEU A 78 -7.19 -11.54 20.28
CA LEU A 78 -6.34 -10.53 19.64
C LEU A 78 -5.22 -11.15 18.80
N THR A 79 -4.66 -12.29 19.22
CA THR A 79 -3.64 -13.01 18.44
C THR A 79 -4.17 -13.42 17.06
N GLU A 80 -5.37 -14.00 17.01
CA GLU A 80 -6.01 -14.41 15.75
C GLU A 80 -6.38 -13.20 14.88
N VAL A 81 -6.91 -12.15 15.52
CA VAL A 81 -7.26 -10.88 14.86
C VAL A 81 -6.04 -10.24 14.22
N ILE A 82 -4.93 -10.16 14.93
CA ILE A 82 -3.67 -9.58 14.41
C ILE A 82 -3.16 -10.41 13.24
N ALA A 83 -3.13 -11.74 13.36
CA ALA A 83 -2.69 -12.62 12.29
C ALA A 83 -3.55 -12.48 11.02
N ALA A 84 -4.87 -12.42 11.18
CA ALA A 84 -5.80 -12.18 10.08
C ALA A 84 -5.62 -10.78 9.46
N THR A 85 -5.36 -9.76 10.28
CA THR A 85 -5.13 -8.38 9.81
C THR A 85 -3.89 -8.29 8.92
N VAL A 86 -2.79 -8.92 9.29
CA VAL A 86 -1.56 -8.96 8.47
C VAL A 86 -1.83 -9.58 7.10
N LYS A 87 -2.62 -10.66 7.05
CA LYS A 87 -2.99 -11.29 5.78
C LYS A 87 -3.94 -10.42 4.95
N ALA A 88 -4.89 -9.73 5.59
CA ALA A 88 -5.78 -8.79 4.90
C ALA A 88 -4.98 -7.62 4.32
N ALA A 89 -4.02 -7.06 5.06
CA ALA A 89 -3.11 -6.03 4.59
C ALA A 89 -2.31 -6.48 3.35
N ALA A 90 -1.76 -7.68 3.37
CA ALA A 90 -1.05 -8.23 2.21
C ALA A 90 -1.93 -8.39 0.96
N LYS A 91 -3.23 -8.68 1.12
CA LYS A 91 -4.19 -8.71 0.00
C LYS A 91 -4.43 -7.31 -0.57
N VAL A 92 -4.51 -6.29 0.28
CA VAL A 92 -4.62 -4.90 -0.15
C VAL A 92 -3.37 -4.46 -0.89
N ASP A 93 -2.19 -4.71 -0.32
CA ASP A 93 -0.91 -4.41 -0.97
C ASP A 93 -0.83 -5.05 -2.37
N LYS A 94 -1.23 -6.33 -2.48
CA LYS A 94 -1.25 -7.02 -3.77
C LYS A 94 -2.19 -6.32 -4.76
N ALA A 95 -3.41 -6.02 -4.39
CA ALA A 95 -4.39 -5.40 -5.28
C ALA A 95 -3.93 -4.02 -5.75
N VAL A 96 -3.37 -3.21 -4.85
CA VAL A 96 -2.86 -1.87 -5.18
C VAL A 96 -1.65 -1.95 -6.12
N VAL A 97 -0.71 -2.85 -5.84
CA VAL A 97 0.49 -3.00 -6.70
C VAL A 97 0.14 -3.57 -8.07
N ASP A 98 -0.82 -4.49 -8.14
CA ASP A 98 -1.30 -5.01 -9.43
C ASP A 98 -1.94 -3.87 -10.25
N GLU A 99 -2.69 -2.97 -9.63
CA GLU A 99 -3.25 -1.78 -10.30
C GLU A 99 -2.15 -0.83 -10.78
N LEU A 100 -1.14 -0.55 -9.96
CA LEU A 100 0.02 0.27 -10.36
C LEU A 100 0.77 -0.34 -11.55
N LYS A 101 0.93 -1.67 -11.58
CA LYS A 101 1.58 -2.37 -12.70
C LYS A 101 0.74 -2.33 -13.98
N SER A 102 -0.59 -2.38 -13.85
CA SER A 102 -1.52 -2.39 -14.99
C SER A 102 -1.74 -1.00 -15.60
N ALA A 103 -1.44 0.05 -14.88
CA ALA A 103 -1.71 1.43 -15.26
C ALA A 103 -0.96 1.94 -16.51
N ASN A 104 -0.21 1.07 -17.22
CA ASN A 104 0.61 1.45 -18.38
C ASN A 104 1.39 2.74 -18.11
N VAL A 105 2.25 2.67 -17.12
CA VAL A 105 3.11 3.77 -16.68
C VAL A 105 3.82 4.33 -17.91
N THR A 106 3.63 5.61 -18.19
CA THR A 106 4.16 6.28 -19.39
C THR A 106 5.69 6.38 -19.35
N ALA A 107 6.25 6.53 -18.16
CA ALA A 107 7.69 6.62 -17.93
C ALA A 107 8.24 5.28 -17.44
N ASN A 108 8.91 4.55 -18.30
CA ASN A 108 9.72 3.39 -17.93
C ASN A 108 11.20 3.76 -18.05
N VAL A 109 11.90 3.82 -16.94
CA VAL A 109 13.35 4.08 -16.89
C VAL A 109 14.08 2.76 -16.72
N GLU A 110 15.04 2.46 -17.58
CA GLU A 110 15.81 1.23 -17.54
C GLU A 110 16.85 1.24 -16.43
N LEU A 111 16.89 0.18 -15.65
CA LEU A 111 17.95 -0.09 -14.67
C LEU A 111 18.92 -1.12 -15.26
N THR A 112 20.01 -0.64 -15.83
CA THR A 112 21.02 -1.48 -16.50
C THR A 112 21.96 -2.18 -15.53
N ALA A 113 22.13 -1.67 -14.32
CA ALA A 113 22.94 -2.27 -13.26
C ALA A 113 22.54 -1.73 -11.88
N THR A 114 22.95 -2.45 -10.83
CA THR A 114 22.71 -2.05 -9.43
C THR A 114 23.92 -1.37 -8.77
N THR A 115 24.82 -0.79 -9.56
CA THR A 115 25.94 0.02 -9.04
C THR A 115 25.43 1.38 -8.55
N ALA A 116 26.12 1.99 -7.58
CA ALA A 116 25.72 3.28 -7.00
C ALA A 116 25.47 4.37 -8.04
N THR A 117 26.37 4.49 -9.02
CA THR A 117 26.27 5.51 -10.06
C THR A 117 25.08 5.28 -10.99
N VAL A 118 24.83 4.03 -11.39
CA VAL A 118 23.68 3.68 -12.25
C VAL A 118 22.37 3.86 -11.48
N LEU A 119 22.28 3.39 -10.23
CA LEU A 119 21.12 3.62 -9.40
C LEU A 119 20.81 5.11 -9.24
N GLN A 120 21.83 5.92 -8.97
CA GLN A 120 21.66 7.36 -8.84
C GLN A 120 21.12 8.01 -10.12
N SER A 121 21.74 7.71 -11.28
CA SER A 121 21.26 8.25 -12.55
C SER A 121 19.84 7.80 -12.86
N THR A 122 19.53 6.50 -12.71
CA THR A 122 18.19 5.96 -12.95
C THR A 122 17.13 6.62 -12.06
N LEU A 123 17.42 6.82 -10.77
CA LEU A 123 16.49 7.49 -9.86
C LEU A 123 16.30 8.97 -10.20
N ILE A 124 17.37 9.65 -10.63
CA ILE A 124 17.29 11.05 -11.11
C ILE A 124 16.48 11.12 -12.42
N ASP A 125 16.70 10.21 -13.36
CA ASP A 125 15.96 10.17 -14.62
C ASP A 125 14.46 9.94 -14.37
N ALA A 126 14.11 9.01 -13.48
CA ALA A 126 12.73 8.79 -13.06
C ALA A 126 12.12 10.05 -12.39
N ARG A 127 12.90 10.78 -11.61
CA ARG A 127 12.48 12.05 -11.01
C ARG A 127 12.23 13.13 -12.09
N VAL A 128 13.10 13.26 -13.07
CA VAL A 128 12.96 14.25 -14.15
C VAL A 128 11.65 14.02 -14.90
N GLU A 129 11.34 12.77 -15.25
CA GLU A 129 10.06 12.40 -15.86
C GLU A 129 8.84 12.87 -15.05
N LEU A 130 8.88 12.71 -13.74
CA LEU A 130 7.79 13.18 -12.86
C LEU A 130 7.74 14.71 -12.79
N GLU A 131 8.88 15.39 -12.69
CA GLU A 131 8.96 16.86 -12.59
C GLU A 131 8.48 17.54 -13.86
N ASP A 132 8.76 16.98 -15.04
CA ASP A 132 8.29 17.48 -16.33
C ASP A 132 6.77 17.40 -16.45
N ASN A 133 6.14 16.46 -15.75
CA ASN A 133 4.69 16.33 -15.63
C ASN A 133 4.10 17.09 -14.43
N GLY A 134 4.88 17.93 -13.74
CA GLY A 134 4.42 18.80 -12.66
C GLY A 134 4.40 18.19 -11.27
N PHE A 135 4.96 16.98 -11.07
CA PHE A 135 5.06 16.31 -9.77
C PHE A 135 6.42 16.62 -9.13
N ARG A 136 6.54 17.78 -8.48
CA ARG A 136 7.81 18.31 -7.95
C ARG A 136 8.01 18.16 -6.43
N ALA A 137 6.98 17.76 -5.71
CA ALA A 137 7.12 17.48 -4.29
C ALA A 137 7.92 16.20 -4.06
N PRO A 138 8.47 15.98 -2.85
CA PRO A 138 9.21 14.76 -2.55
C PRO A 138 8.38 13.51 -2.82
N SER A 139 8.97 12.58 -3.57
CA SER A 139 8.33 11.37 -4.07
C SER A 139 8.38 10.21 -3.06
N CYS A 140 7.57 9.17 -3.30
CA CYS A 140 7.61 7.89 -2.59
C CYS A 140 8.16 6.81 -3.52
N LEU A 141 9.15 6.04 -3.07
CA LEU A 141 9.73 4.93 -3.80
C LEU A 141 9.23 3.59 -3.23
N LEU A 142 8.55 2.82 -4.07
CA LEU A 142 8.25 1.42 -3.84
C LEU A 142 9.30 0.56 -4.52
N THR A 143 9.89 -0.40 -3.82
CA THR A 143 10.97 -1.21 -4.36
C THR A 143 10.81 -2.69 -3.99
N ASN A 144 11.36 -3.58 -4.82
CA ASN A 144 11.51 -4.99 -4.49
C ASN A 144 12.67 -5.24 -3.51
N THR A 145 12.87 -6.50 -3.12
CA THR A 145 13.96 -6.88 -2.20
C THR A 145 15.35 -6.59 -2.78
N VAL A 146 15.54 -6.80 -4.08
CA VAL A 146 16.83 -6.58 -4.76
C VAL A 146 17.16 -5.09 -4.79
N GLY A 147 16.20 -4.26 -5.16
CA GLY A 147 16.36 -2.81 -5.17
C GLY A 147 16.62 -2.24 -3.77
N LEU A 148 15.87 -2.72 -2.75
CA LEU A 148 16.15 -2.30 -1.38
C LEU A 148 17.59 -2.61 -0.95
N LYS A 149 18.07 -3.83 -1.23
CA LYS A 149 19.47 -4.20 -0.92
C LYS A 149 20.47 -3.34 -1.66
N ALA A 150 20.22 -3.01 -2.93
CA ALA A 150 21.10 -2.18 -3.74
C ALA A 150 21.16 -0.74 -3.21
N ILE A 151 20.00 -0.13 -2.90
CA ILE A 151 19.91 1.22 -2.35
C ILE A 151 20.54 1.30 -0.95
N SER A 152 20.38 0.25 -0.13
CA SER A 152 20.93 0.17 1.23
C SER A 152 22.37 -0.36 1.29
N ALA A 153 23.02 -0.55 0.16
CA ALA A 153 24.39 -1.05 0.11
C ALA A 153 25.40 -0.07 0.70
N LEU A 154 26.56 -0.59 1.09
CA LEU A 154 27.71 0.23 1.50
C LEU A 154 28.66 0.42 0.31
N ASN A 155 29.09 1.65 0.09
CA ASN A 155 30.17 1.97 -0.85
C ASN A 155 31.37 2.52 -0.06
N ASN A 156 32.48 1.81 -0.09
CA ASN A 156 33.68 2.14 0.69
C ASN A 156 33.40 2.37 2.19
N GLY A 157 32.44 1.61 2.77
CA GLY A 157 32.05 1.71 4.19
C GLY A 157 30.99 2.79 4.50
N TYR A 158 30.54 3.56 3.51
CA TYR A 158 29.49 4.57 3.67
C TYR A 158 28.16 4.07 3.12
N SER A 159 27.05 4.39 3.80
CA SER A 159 25.70 4.06 3.34
C SER A 159 25.36 4.85 2.07
N LEU A 160 24.79 4.16 1.08
CA LEU A 160 24.27 4.78 -0.13
C LEU A 160 22.84 5.29 0.04
N LEU A 161 22.13 4.88 1.08
CA LEU A 161 20.69 5.09 1.25
C LEU A 161 20.33 6.58 1.16
N ASP A 162 20.82 7.38 2.12
CA ASP A 162 20.46 8.80 2.18
C ASP A 162 20.90 9.59 0.94
N PRO A 163 22.17 9.47 0.46
CA PRO A 163 22.59 10.16 -0.76
C PRO A 163 21.77 9.82 -2.00
N LEU A 164 21.32 8.57 -2.18
CA LEU A 164 20.51 8.16 -3.31
C LEU A 164 19.09 8.74 -3.21
N LEU A 165 18.46 8.65 -2.04
CA LEU A 165 17.11 9.18 -1.83
C LEU A 165 17.08 10.71 -1.95
N GLU A 166 18.04 11.41 -1.36
CA GLU A 166 18.14 12.86 -1.43
C GLU A 166 18.36 13.37 -2.87
N SER A 167 19.25 12.72 -3.63
CA SER A 167 19.53 13.10 -5.02
C SER A 167 18.31 13.02 -5.92
N ALA A 168 17.41 12.09 -5.65
CA ALA A 168 16.16 11.90 -6.39
C ALA A 168 14.95 12.54 -5.70
N ASN A 169 15.13 13.36 -4.66
CA ASN A 169 14.06 14.00 -3.88
C ASN A 169 13.00 13.00 -3.38
N ILE A 170 13.47 11.85 -2.86
CA ILE A 170 12.61 10.79 -2.31
C ILE A 170 12.60 10.93 -0.80
N ASN A 171 11.42 11.06 -0.20
CA ASN A 171 11.26 11.18 1.26
C ASN A 171 10.64 9.95 1.92
N SER A 172 10.21 8.96 1.16
CA SER A 172 9.71 7.69 1.69
C SER A 172 10.12 6.53 0.79
N LEU A 173 10.58 5.45 1.43
CA LEU A 173 11.02 4.22 0.78
C LEU A 173 10.32 3.04 1.41
N HIS A 174 9.64 2.23 0.61
CA HIS A 174 8.95 1.04 1.08
C HIS A 174 9.31 -0.18 0.25
N ARG A 175 9.60 -1.30 0.94
CA ARG A 175 9.77 -2.58 0.27
C ARG A 175 8.42 -3.24 0.05
N VAL A 176 8.15 -3.64 -1.19
CA VAL A 176 6.90 -4.30 -1.59
C VAL A 176 7.21 -5.70 -2.13
N SER A 177 6.79 -6.74 -1.41
CA SER A 177 7.05 -8.13 -1.79
C SER A 177 6.39 -8.52 -3.13
N GLN A 178 5.31 -7.86 -3.52
CA GLN A 178 4.62 -8.07 -4.78
C GLN A 178 5.43 -7.62 -6.01
N LEU A 179 6.47 -6.80 -5.80
CA LEU A 179 7.45 -6.46 -6.83
C LEU A 179 8.59 -7.50 -6.94
N ASP A 180 8.71 -8.42 -6.00
CA ASP A 180 9.64 -9.57 -6.08
C ASP A 180 9.11 -10.65 -7.04
N ALA A 181 7.80 -10.78 -7.20
CA ALA A 181 7.13 -11.84 -7.95
C ALA A 181 6.93 -11.46 -9.43
N GLY A 182 7.93 -11.73 -10.26
CA GLY A 182 7.82 -11.67 -11.73
C GLY A 182 7.50 -10.27 -12.32
N GLY A 183 7.83 -10.09 -13.59
CA GLY A 183 7.64 -8.83 -14.31
C GLY A 183 8.90 -7.97 -14.36
N ASN A 184 8.92 -7.03 -15.31
CA ASN A 184 10.07 -6.19 -15.56
C ASN A 184 10.17 -5.01 -14.58
N ILE A 185 9.05 -4.59 -13.97
CA ILE A 185 9.03 -3.47 -13.01
C ILE A 185 9.62 -3.91 -11.68
N LYS A 186 10.73 -3.28 -11.29
CA LYS A 186 11.46 -3.55 -10.04
C LYS A 186 11.23 -2.50 -8.97
N MET A 187 11.00 -1.26 -9.39
CA MET A 187 10.69 -0.15 -8.51
C MET A 187 9.62 0.71 -9.16
N VAL A 188 8.86 1.42 -8.33
CA VAL A 188 7.85 2.39 -8.76
C VAL A 188 8.06 3.67 -7.98
N LEU A 189 8.33 4.76 -8.68
CA LEU A 189 8.41 6.09 -8.10
C LEU A 189 7.05 6.78 -8.23
N LEU A 190 6.45 7.12 -7.12
CA LEU A 190 5.19 7.84 -7.04
C LEU A 190 5.47 9.32 -6.81
N GLY A 191 5.19 10.12 -7.81
CA GLY A 191 5.29 11.58 -7.76
C GLY A 191 4.19 12.18 -6.89
N ARG A 192 4.44 13.39 -6.40
CA ARG A 192 3.49 14.14 -5.56
C ARG A 192 3.50 15.60 -5.97
N ARG A 193 2.35 16.26 -5.85
CA ARG A 193 2.22 17.72 -5.98
C ARG A 193 2.27 18.42 -4.64
N GLN A 194 1.89 17.72 -3.57
CA GLN A 194 2.00 18.21 -2.20
C GLN A 194 3.11 17.50 -1.41
N ARG A 195 3.68 18.23 -0.46
CA ARG A 195 4.67 17.65 0.45
C ARG A 195 3.98 16.84 1.53
N ILE A 196 4.12 15.53 1.47
CA ILE A 196 3.69 14.61 2.52
C ILE A 196 4.84 14.41 3.51
N PRO A 197 4.58 14.48 4.84
CA PRO A 197 5.60 14.23 5.85
C PRO A 197 6.22 12.84 5.71
N HIS A 198 7.47 12.71 6.12
CA HIS A 198 8.15 11.43 6.15
C HIS A 198 7.39 10.43 7.04
N GLY A 199 7.19 9.21 6.54
CA GLY A 199 6.57 8.12 7.29
C GLY A 199 5.05 8.03 7.25
N GLY A 200 4.37 8.79 6.39
CA GLY A 200 2.92 8.66 6.20
C GLY A 200 2.44 9.16 4.85
N ALA A 201 1.35 8.59 4.38
CA ALA A 201 0.73 9.04 3.14
C ALA A 201 -0.23 10.23 3.36
N GLY A 202 -0.79 10.37 4.57
CA GLY A 202 -1.77 11.40 4.88
C GLY A 202 -3.14 11.16 4.22
N GLU A 203 -4.02 12.14 4.34
CA GLU A 203 -5.29 12.15 3.62
C GLU A 203 -5.09 12.58 2.16
N ALA A 204 -5.86 11.96 1.26
CA ALA A 204 -5.80 12.30 -0.14
C ALA A 204 -6.48 13.64 -0.40
N SER A 205 -5.77 14.53 -1.09
CA SER A 205 -6.32 15.80 -1.56
C SER A 205 -6.83 15.66 -3.00
N PRO A 206 -8.05 16.09 -3.29
CA PRO A 206 -8.60 15.96 -4.63
C PRO A 206 -7.69 16.60 -5.70
N GLY A 207 -7.31 15.81 -6.71
CA GLY A 207 -6.55 16.28 -7.88
C GLY A 207 -5.06 16.49 -7.67
N GLU A 208 -4.52 16.25 -6.49
CA GLU A 208 -3.10 16.54 -6.20
C GLU A 208 -2.20 15.31 -6.26
N GLU A 209 -2.72 14.14 -5.90
CA GLU A 209 -1.98 12.88 -5.99
C GLU A 209 -2.28 12.16 -7.31
N PRO A 210 -1.26 11.54 -7.93
CA PRO A 210 -1.46 10.72 -9.11
C PRO A 210 -2.20 9.42 -8.79
N VAL A 211 -2.08 8.94 -7.55
CA VAL A 211 -2.70 7.71 -7.04
C VAL A 211 -3.27 7.98 -5.66
N ASP A 212 -4.46 7.47 -5.40
CA ASP A 212 -5.04 7.38 -4.05
C ASP A 212 -5.76 6.06 -3.83
N ILE A 213 -6.11 5.79 -2.58
CA ILE A 213 -6.94 4.65 -2.19
C ILE A 213 -8.28 5.19 -1.69
N ALA A 214 -9.32 5.01 -2.50
CA ALA A 214 -10.68 5.30 -2.05
C ALA A 214 -11.16 4.20 -1.10
N VAL A 215 -11.61 4.59 0.09
CA VAL A 215 -12.02 3.68 1.15
C VAL A 215 -13.48 3.92 1.48
N SER A 216 -14.33 2.93 1.26
CA SER A 216 -15.73 2.98 1.69
C SER A 216 -15.93 2.33 3.06
N MET A 217 -15.08 1.36 3.40
CA MET A 217 -15.10 0.69 4.69
C MET A 217 -13.66 0.48 5.17
N PRO A 218 -13.24 1.16 6.26
CA PRO A 218 -11.94 0.95 6.83
C PRO A 218 -11.79 -0.47 7.39
N PRO A 219 -10.55 -0.94 7.62
CA PRO A 219 -10.31 -2.28 8.17
C PRO A 219 -11.04 -2.46 9.49
N ARG A 220 -11.85 -3.52 9.58
CA ARG A 220 -12.65 -3.81 10.77
C ARG A 220 -12.96 -5.30 10.93
N LEU A 221 -13.32 -5.69 12.15
CA LEU A 221 -13.84 -7.02 12.45
C LEU A 221 -15.28 -7.17 11.93
N GLU A 222 -15.54 -8.24 11.22
CA GLU A 222 -16.87 -8.65 10.81
C GLU A 222 -17.21 -10.00 11.47
N ILE A 223 -18.38 -10.09 12.09
CA ILE A 223 -18.88 -11.34 12.69
C ILE A 223 -19.83 -11.96 11.67
N VAL A 224 -19.47 -13.10 11.11
CA VAL A 224 -20.22 -13.77 10.04
C VAL A 224 -21.30 -14.70 10.61
N GLY A 225 -20.99 -15.44 11.67
CA GLY A 225 -21.93 -16.36 12.30
C GLY A 225 -21.28 -17.62 12.86
N GLU A 226 -22.09 -18.59 13.28
CA GLU A 226 -21.61 -19.89 13.77
C GLU A 226 -21.07 -20.76 12.63
N VAL A 227 -20.02 -21.47 12.92
CA VAL A 227 -19.48 -22.52 12.04
C VAL A 227 -20.01 -23.88 12.51
N ASP A 228 -19.94 -24.10 13.83
CA ASP A 228 -20.42 -25.27 14.56
C ASP A 228 -20.75 -24.85 16.01
N ASP A 229 -21.20 -25.80 16.83
CA ASP A 229 -21.58 -25.56 18.23
C ASP A 229 -20.43 -25.01 19.11
N ALA A 230 -19.20 -25.00 18.63
CA ALA A 230 -18.02 -24.61 19.40
C ALA A 230 -17.22 -23.44 18.76
N LYS A 231 -17.60 -22.98 17.56
CA LYS A 231 -16.82 -21.98 16.81
C LYS A 231 -17.69 -20.93 16.14
N VAL A 232 -17.19 -19.71 16.16
CA VAL A 232 -17.77 -18.55 15.47
C VAL A 232 -16.84 -18.12 14.34
N ARG A 233 -17.37 -17.95 13.14
CA ARG A 233 -16.65 -17.38 12.01
C ARG A 233 -16.67 -15.88 12.11
N VAL A 234 -15.51 -15.31 12.05
CA VAL A 234 -15.25 -13.87 12.01
C VAL A 234 -14.30 -13.57 10.86
N GLY A 235 -14.14 -12.31 10.50
CA GLY A 235 -13.18 -11.92 9.49
C GLY A 235 -12.69 -10.49 9.70
N VAL A 236 -11.51 -10.19 9.19
CA VAL A 236 -11.05 -8.82 8.99
C VAL A 236 -11.40 -8.42 7.58
N ARG A 237 -12.12 -7.31 7.42
CA ARG A 237 -12.59 -6.83 6.12
C ARG A 237 -12.30 -5.36 5.92
N VAL A 238 -11.89 -5.02 4.70
CA VAL A 238 -11.72 -3.66 4.20
C VAL A 238 -12.33 -3.57 2.81
N ARG A 239 -13.01 -2.46 2.49
CA ARG A 239 -13.54 -2.19 1.14
C ARG A 239 -12.89 -0.95 0.57
N PHE A 240 -12.26 -1.08 -0.59
CA PHE A 240 -11.43 -0.05 -1.17
C PHE A 240 -11.33 -0.17 -2.70
N ALA A 241 -10.83 0.89 -3.34
CA ALA A 241 -10.33 0.84 -4.71
C ALA A 241 -9.03 1.66 -4.79
N ALA A 242 -8.01 1.13 -5.46
CA ALA A 242 -6.85 1.91 -5.85
C ALA A 242 -7.21 2.70 -7.11
N ARG A 243 -7.07 4.03 -7.08
CA ARG A 243 -7.35 4.90 -8.20
C ARG A 243 -6.05 5.44 -8.76
N VAL A 244 -5.76 5.14 -10.02
CA VAL A 244 -4.70 5.81 -10.79
C VAL A 244 -5.36 6.97 -11.52
N LYS A 245 -5.23 8.18 -10.97
CA LYS A 245 -5.88 9.39 -11.49
C LYS A 245 -5.06 10.04 -12.60
N ASP A 246 -3.73 9.98 -12.47
CA ASP A 246 -2.81 10.55 -13.45
C ASP A 246 -1.57 9.65 -13.59
N LYS A 247 -1.52 8.87 -14.66
CA LYS A 247 -0.40 7.95 -14.92
C LYS A 247 0.94 8.66 -15.13
N ASN A 248 0.92 9.96 -15.48
CA ASN A 248 2.14 10.75 -15.65
C ASN A 248 2.83 11.06 -14.31
N GLY A 249 2.16 10.84 -13.19
CA GLY A 249 2.73 10.93 -11.85
C GLY A 249 3.35 9.64 -11.33
N ILE A 250 3.51 8.63 -12.19
CA ILE A 250 4.08 7.33 -11.83
C ILE A 250 5.23 7.01 -12.79
N ALA A 251 6.42 6.74 -12.27
CA ALA A 251 7.55 6.26 -13.05
C ALA A 251 7.91 4.82 -12.66
N GLY A 252 7.89 3.91 -13.62
CA GLY A 252 8.34 2.53 -13.46
C GLY A 252 9.84 2.44 -13.70
N ILE A 253 10.58 1.77 -12.82
CA ILE A 253 11.97 1.41 -13.03
C ILE A 253 12.01 -0.07 -13.37
N VAL A 254 12.44 -0.38 -14.58
CA VAL A 254 12.39 -1.74 -15.15
C VAL A 254 13.80 -2.30 -15.35
N ASP A 255 13.95 -3.62 -15.26
CA ASP A 255 15.20 -4.25 -15.70
C ASP A 255 15.36 -4.07 -17.21
N GLU A 256 16.61 -3.99 -17.65
CA GLU A 256 16.95 -4.05 -19.08
C GLU A 256 16.25 -5.27 -19.69
N VAL A 257 15.46 -5.04 -20.74
CA VAL A 257 14.82 -6.12 -21.49
C VAL A 257 15.94 -6.80 -22.31
N PRO A 258 16.22 -8.09 -22.08
CA PRO A 258 17.30 -8.78 -22.79
C PRO A 258 17.04 -8.91 -24.30
#